data_be1b4e20c561219a42fa294348297a57
#
_entry.id   be1b4e20c561219a42fa294348297a57
#
_cell.length_a   1.000
_cell.length_b   1.000
_cell.length_c   1.000
_cell.angle_alpha   90.00
_cell.angle_beta   90.00
_cell.angle_gamma   90.00
#
_symmetry.space_group_name_H-M   'P 1'
#
loop_
_entity.id
_entity.type
_entity.pdbx_description
1 polymer ?
#
loop_
_entity_poly.entity_id
_entity_poly.type
_entity_poly.pdbx_seq_one_letter_code
_entity_poly.pdbx_strand_id
1 'polypeptide(L)'
;MKRIGFDPEKCTGCETCELVCSASHEGVFNPAKSRIRLWRDEFYGKYKYNVCRHCENAECVDVCPSEALVIEDGEVKFIQDECLGCMVCVDACPYGSIFTHPDLEYILKCDFCQGATNCVKYCPFNALFVEED
;
A
#
# COMPACT_ATOMS: atom_id res chain seq x y z
N MET A 1 9.83 3.18 12.75
CA MET A 1 9.10 2.54 11.64
C MET A 1 8.87 3.55 10.53
N LYS A 2 9.00 3.13 9.29
CA LYS A 2 8.71 3.97 8.13
C LYS A 2 7.31 3.73 7.62
N ARG A 3 6.69 4.74 7.08
CA ARG A 3 5.39 4.64 6.41
C ARG A 3 5.24 5.76 5.38
N ILE A 4 4.30 5.58 4.47
CA ILE A 4 3.98 6.62 3.49
C ILE A 4 2.99 7.59 4.13
N GLY A 5 3.37 8.86 4.20
CA GLY A 5 2.50 9.92 4.70
C GLY A 5 1.80 10.66 3.56
N PHE A 6 0.75 11.39 3.87
CA PHE A 6 -0.08 12.07 2.89
C PHE A 6 -0.53 13.44 3.41
N ASP A 7 -0.39 14.46 2.55
CA ASP A 7 -0.88 15.81 2.81
C ASP A 7 -2.07 16.08 1.90
N PRO A 8 -3.30 16.06 2.44
CA PRO A 8 -4.50 16.25 1.63
C PRO A 8 -4.61 17.66 1.03
N GLU A 9 -3.92 18.65 1.61
CA GLU A 9 -3.93 20.01 1.08
C GLU A 9 -3.15 20.14 -0.22
N LYS A 10 -2.21 19.24 -0.48
CA LYS A 10 -1.38 19.24 -1.70
C LYS A 10 -1.90 18.31 -2.77
N CYS A 11 -2.74 17.35 -2.42
CA CYS A 11 -3.25 16.36 -3.37
C CYS A 11 -4.29 16.96 -4.29
N THR A 12 -4.17 16.70 -5.60
CA THR A 12 -5.12 17.16 -6.62
C THR A 12 -5.96 16.03 -7.20
N GLY A 13 -5.78 14.79 -6.72
CA GLY A 13 -6.52 13.64 -7.21
C GLY A 13 -6.10 13.16 -8.59
N CYS A 14 -4.88 13.47 -9.02
CA CYS A 14 -4.38 13.06 -10.33
C CYS A 14 -4.17 11.55 -10.48
N GLU A 15 -4.17 10.81 -9.35
CA GLU A 15 -4.00 9.36 -9.29
C GLU A 15 -2.67 8.84 -9.84
N THR A 16 -1.68 9.70 -10.01
CA THR A 16 -0.34 9.30 -10.48
C THR A 16 0.28 8.25 -9.55
N CYS A 17 0.09 8.41 -8.24
CA CYS A 17 0.61 7.46 -7.25
C CYS A 17 0.03 6.05 -7.45
N GLU A 18 -1.27 5.95 -7.73
CA GLU A 18 -1.92 4.66 -8.00
C GLU A 18 -1.44 4.06 -9.32
N LEU A 19 -1.34 4.87 -10.35
CA LEU A 19 -0.88 4.41 -11.67
C LEU A 19 0.56 3.93 -11.63
N VAL A 20 1.44 4.69 -11.00
CA VAL A 20 2.86 4.33 -10.87
C VAL A 20 3.02 3.08 -10.02
N CYS A 21 2.28 2.95 -8.94
CA CYS A 21 2.31 1.78 -8.07
C CYS A 21 1.93 0.51 -8.84
N SER A 22 0.81 0.56 -9.57
CA SER A 22 0.37 -0.59 -10.37
C SER A 22 1.35 -0.94 -11.48
N ALA A 23 1.88 0.07 -12.17
CA ALA A 23 2.86 -0.14 -13.24
C ALA A 23 4.16 -0.75 -12.72
N SER A 24 4.63 -0.29 -11.56
CA SER A 24 5.88 -0.78 -10.96
C SER A 24 5.78 -2.22 -10.48
N HIS A 25 4.62 -2.64 -9.97
CA HIS A 25 4.45 -3.97 -9.38
C HIS A 25 3.83 -4.97 -10.33
N GLU A 26 2.87 -4.55 -11.14
CA GLU A 26 2.11 -5.46 -12.00
C GLU A 26 2.33 -5.22 -13.50
N GLY A 27 3.10 -4.20 -13.86
CA GLY A 27 3.40 -3.90 -15.26
C GLY A 27 2.25 -3.28 -16.06
N VAL A 28 1.19 -2.85 -15.39
CA VAL A 28 0.02 -2.25 -16.05
C VAL A 28 -0.44 -1.00 -15.30
N PHE A 29 -1.04 -0.07 -16.03
CA PHE A 29 -1.65 1.13 -15.44
C PHE A 29 -3.10 0.80 -15.06
N ASN A 30 -3.30 0.26 -13.87
CA ASN A 30 -4.63 -0.11 -13.37
C ASN A 30 -4.73 0.22 -11.88
N PRO A 31 -5.49 1.29 -11.52
CA PRO A 31 -5.62 1.67 -10.10
C PRO A 31 -6.16 0.54 -9.21
N ALA A 32 -6.96 -0.38 -9.77
CA ALA A 32 -7.47 -1.52 -9.01
C ALA A 32 -6.38 -2.51 -8.59
N LYS A 33 -5.20 -2.44 -9.22
CA LYS A 33 -4.02 -3.26 -8.88
C LYS A 33 -2.97 -2.49 -8.10
N SER A 34 -3.27 -1.27 -7.69
CA SER A 34 -2.37 -0.44 -6.88
C SER A 34 -2.35 -0.89 -5.43
N ARG A 35 -1.21 -0.70 -4.79
CA ARG A 35 -1.01 -0.96 -3.36
C ARG A 35 -1.21 0.28 -2.50
N ILE A 36 -1.53 1.40 -3.12
CA ILE A 36 -1.99 2.62 -2.48
C ILE A 36 -3.32 3.02 -3.14
N ARG A 37 -4.27 3.46 -2.35
CA ARG A 37 -5.59 3.84 -2.82
C ARG A 37 -5.93 5.25 -2.39
N LEU A 38 -6.50 6.02 -3.32
CA LEU A 38 -6.98 7.37 -3.07
C LEU A 38 -8.47 7.42 -3.33
N TRP A 39 -9.17 8.26 -2.56
CA TRP A 39 -10.56 8.57 -2.83
C TRP A 39 -10.85 9.98 -2.34
N ARG A 40 -11.92 10.56 -2.88
CA ARG A 40 -12.36 11.89 -2.47
C ARG A 40 -13.45 11.77 -1.43
N ASP A 41 -13.28 12.51 -0.33
CA ASP A 41 -14.34 12.67 0.65
C ASP A 41 -15.33 13.69 0.10
N GLU A 42 -16.49 13.22 -0.36
CA GLU A 42 -17.50 14.07 -0.99
C GLU A 42 -18.05 15.13 -0.05
N PHE A 43 -18.07 14.84 1.24
CA PHE A 43 -18.61 15.75 2.25
C PHE A 43 -17.69 16.96 2.46
N TYR A 44 -16.40 16.75 2.57
CA TYR A 44 -15.41 17.81 2.83
C TYR A 44 -14.65 18.25 1.59
N GLY A 45 -14.79 17.53 0.49
CA GLY A 45 -14.08 17.84 -0.75
C GLY A 45 -12.58 17.58 -0.71
N LYS A 46 -12.10 16.87 0.29
CA LYS A 46 -10.68 16.56 0.43
C LYS A 46 -10.40 15.12 0.00
N TYR A 47 -9.16 14.87 -0.44
CA TYR A 47 -8.73 13.52 -0.78
C TYR A 47 -8.22 12.80 0.45
N LYS A 48 -8.44 11.48 0.46
CA LYS A 48 -7.94 10.57 1.49
C LYS A 48 -7.16 9.46 0.84
N TYR A 49 -6.31 8.83 1.59
CA TYR A 49 -5.48 7.74 1.10
C TYR A 49 -5.55 6.53 2.03
N ASN A 50 -5.20 5.38 1.48
CA ASN A 50 -5.00 4.17 2.26
C ASN A 50 -3.83 3.40 1.67
N VAL A 51 -2.83 3.12 2.50
CA VAL A 51 -1.63 2.36 2.15
C VAL A 51 -1.14 1.67 3.41
N CYS A 52 -0.43 0.57 3.27
CA CYS A 52 0.11 -0.16 4.42
C CYS A 52 0.91 0.75 5.34
N ARG A 53 0.63 0.69 6.63
CA ARG A 53 1.30 1.50 7.66
C ARG A 53 2.57 0.87 8.21
N HIS A 54 2.91 -0.32 7.76
CA HIS A 54 4.09 -1.07 8.23
C HIS A 54 4.14 -1.10 9.76
N CYS A 55 3.08 -1.66 10.36
CA CYS A 55 2.87 -1.66 11.80
C CYS A 55 3.97 -2.42 12.55
N GLU A 56 4.37 -1.90 13.70
CA GLU A 56 5.34 -2.57 14.57
C GLU A 56 4.79 -3.89 15.10
N ASN A 57 3.50 -3.91 15.50
CA ASN A 57 2.79 -5.10 15.94
C ASN A 57 1.78 -5.51 14.86
N ALA A 58 2.28 -5.96 13.72
CA ALA A 58 1.46 -6.24 12.56
C ALA A 58 0.62 -7.51 12.74
N GLU A 59 -0.70 -7.35 12.84
CA GLU A 59 -1.62 -8.47 12.96
C GLU A 59 -1.60 -9.37 11.72
N CYS A 60 -1.37 -8.78 10.54
CA CYS A 60 -1.29 -9.53 9.29
C CYS A 60 -0.12 -10.53 9.29
N VAL A 61 0.99 -10.17 9.91
CA VAL A 61 2.15 -11.07 10.05
C VAL A 61 1.79 -12.25 10.95
N ASP A 62 1.09 -11.97 12.05
CA ASP A 62 0.75 -13.00 13.05
C ASP A 62 -0.20 -14.05 12.51
N VAL A 63 -1.08 -13.69 11.57
CA VAL A 63 -2.11 -14.59 11.06
C VAL A 63 -1.76 -15.28 9.74
N CYS A 64 -0.66 -14.89 9.09
CA CYS A 64 -0.28 -15.49 7.81
C CYS A 64 0.20 -16.93 7.99
N PRO A 65 -0.53 -17.95 7.49
CA PRO A 65 -0.15 -19.35 7.73
C PRO A 65 1.06 -19.79 6.92
N SER A 66 1.38 -19.11 5.82
CA SER A 66 2.51 -19.45 4.96
C SER A 66 3.75 -18.60 5.25
N GLU A 67 3.66 -17.70 6.23
CA GLU A 67 4.76 -16.78 6.58
C GLU A 67 5.20 -15.90 5.41
N ALA A 68 4.25 -15.55 4.54
CA ALA A 68 4.50 -14.64 3.42
C ALA A 68 4.69 -13.19 3.86
N LEU A 69 4.27 -12.86 5.08
CA LEU A 69 4.45 -11.53 5.67
C LEU A 69 5.41 -11.62 6.84
N VAL A 70 6.45 -10.81 6.81
CA VAL A 70 7.49 -10.81 7.86
C VAL A 70 7.86 -9.36 8.20
N ILE A 71 8.33 -9.15 9.42
CA ILE A 71 8.85 -7.84 9.83
C ILE A 71 10.37 -7.89 9.74
N GLU A 72 10.95 -6.98 8.96
CA GLU A 72 12.38 -6.90 8.75
C GLU A 72 12.77 -5.45 8.54
N ASP A 73 13.80 -4.99 9.24
CA ASP A 73 14.34 -3.62 9.14
C ASP A 73 13.29 -2.51 9.35
N GLY A 74 12.32 -2.75 10.25
CA GLY A 74 11.27 -1.79 10.53
C GLY A 74 10.19 -1.70 9.46
N GLU A 75 10.13 -2.68 8.57
CA GLU A 75 9.13 -2.77 7.50
C GLU A 75 8.42 -4.11 7.56
N VAL A 76 7.15 -4.10 7.19
CA VAL A 76 6.41 -5.35 6.97
C VAL A 76 6.62 -5.73 5.50
N LYS A 77 7.38 -6.78 5.28
CA LYS A 77 7.71 -7.26 3.93
C LYS A 77 6.77 -8.38 3.49
N PHE A 78 6.42 -8.37 2.23
CA PHE A 78 5.59 -9.37 1.61
C PHE A 78 6.42 -10.24 0.66
N ILE A 79 6.41 -11.55 0.90
CA ILE A 79 7.10 -12.52 0.05
C ILE A 79 6.04 -13.18 -0.85
N GLN A 80 5.91 -12.67 -2.06
CA GLN A 80 4.85 -13.07 -2.98
C GLN A 80 4.86 -14.57 -3.27
N ASP A 81 6.02 -15.17 -3.41
CA ASP A 81 6.17 -16.60 -3.72
C ASP A 81 5.66 -17.50 -2.61
N GLU A 82 5.60 -17.01 -1.38
CA GLU A 82 5.12 -17.75 -0.23
C GLU A 82 3.62 -17.55 0.03
N CYS A 83 2.98 -16.63 -0.67
CA CYS A 83 1.57 -16.32 -0.49
C CYS A 83 0.69 -17.40 -1.10
N LEU A 84 -0.22 -17.96 -0.28
CA LEU A 84 -1.17 -18.99 -0.71
C LEU A 84 -2.50 -18.41 -1.18
N GLY A 85 -2.67 -17.10 -1.11
CA GLY A 85 -3.92 -16.47 -1.51
C GLY A 85 -5.09 -16.71 -0.56
N CYS A 86 -4.83 -17.10 0.69
CA CYS A 86 -5.89 -17.39 1.68
C CYS A 86 -6.64 -16.14 2.16
N MET A 87 -6.07 -14.95 1.97
CA MET A 87 -6.68 -13.65 2.29
C MET A 87 -6.97 -13.39 3.78
N VAL A 88 -6.43 -14.19 4.68
CA VAL A 88 -6.63 -14.03 6.13
C VAL A 88 -6.08 -12.69 6.61
N CYS A 89 -4.94 -12.27 6.07
CA CYS A 89 -4.30 -11.00 6.42
C CYS A 89 -5.15 -9.79 6.03
N VAL A 90 -5.93 -9.89 4.97
CA VAL A 90 -6.82 -8.81 4.53
C VAL A 90 -7.84 -8.47 5.63
N ASP A 91 -8.44 -9.49 6.23
CA ASP A 91 -9.41 -9.32 7.31
C ASP A 91 -8.73 -8.91 8.63
N ALA A 92 -7.48 -9.31 8.82
CA ALA A 92 -6.76 -9.01 10.06
C ALA A 92 -6.24 -7.58 10.12
N CYS A 93 -6.04 -6.91 8.97
CA CYS A 93 -5.55 -5.55 8.95
C CYS A 93 -6.61 -4.58 9.47
N PRO A 94 -6.37 -3.91 10.63
CA PRO A 94 -7.40 -3.02 11.20
C PRO A 94 -7.64 -1.75 10.38
N TYR A 95 -6.74 -1.45 9.44
CA TYR A 95 -6.84 -0.25 8.61
C TYR A 95 -7.37 -0.54 7.20
N GLY A 96 -7.60 -1.82 6.87
CA GLY A 96 -8.01 -2.20 5.53
C GLY A 96 -6.98 -1.84 4.46
N SER A 97 -5.70 -1.90 4.81
CA SER A 97 -4.60 -1.44 3.94
C SER A 97 -3.99 -2.55 3.09
N ILE A 98 -4.56 -3.73 3.11
CA ILE A 98 -4.18 -4.85 2.25
C ILE A 98 -5.32 -5.06 1.26
N PHE A 99 -5.00 -4.99 -0.02
CA PHE A 99 -6.00 -5.02 -1.10
C PHE A 99 -5.94 -6.33 -1.88
N THR A 100 -6.98 -6.62 -2.62
CA THR A 100 -7.08 -7.80 -3.47
C THR A 100 -7.58 -7.42 -4.85
N HIS A 101 -7.35 -8.29 -5.82
CA HIS A 101 -7.87 -8.14 -7.17
C HIS A 101 -8.25 -9.51 -7.71
N PRO A 102 -9.41 -9.65 -8.40
CA PRO A 102 -9.86 -10.96 -8.88
C PRO A 102 -8.92 -11.65 -9.88
N ASP A 103 -8.08 -10.89 -10.57
CA ASP A 103 -7.09 -11.43 -11.51
C ASP A 103 -5.81 -11.92 -10.83
N LEU A 104 -5.66 -11.70 -9.51
CA LEU A 104 -4.44 -12.01 -8.78
C LEU A 104 -4.71 -13.04 -7.69
N GLU A 105 -3.78 -13.98 -7.53
CA GLU A 105 -3.84 -15.03 -6.51
C GLU A 105 -3.15 -14.63 -5.21
N TYR A 106 -2.60 -13.43 -5.16
CA TYR A 106 -1.88 -12.90 -4.00
C TYR A 106 -2.42 -11.53 -3.61
N ILE A 107 -2.05 -11.07 -2.43
CA ILE A 107 -2.50 -9.79 -1.90
C ILE A 107 -1.71 -8.62 -2.50
N LEU A 108 -2.29 -7.43 -2.41
CA LEU A 108 -1.65 -6.17 -2.78
C LEU A 108 -1.32 -5.40 -1.51
N LYS A 109 -0.04 -5.31 -1.18
CA LYS A 109 0.44 -4.64 0.02
C LYS A 109 1.68 -3.83 -0.30
N CYS A 110 1.75 -2.61 0.22
CA CYS A 110 2.88 -1.72 0.02
C CYS A 110 4.19 -2.33 0.54
N ASP A 111 5.22 -2.32 -0.30
CA ASP A 111 6.57 -2.79 0.02
C ASP A 111 7.62 -1.68 -0.11
N PHE A 112 7.18 -0.41 -0.11
CA PHE A 112 8.03 0.76 -0.42
C PHE A 112 8.71 0.67 -1.79
N CYS A 113 8.17 -0.15 -2.71
CA CYS A 113 8.77 -0.41 -4.03
C CYS A 113 10.24 -0.85 -3.90
N GLN A 114 10.53 -1.67 -2.88
CA GLN A 114 11.87 -2.15 -2.55
C GLN A 114 12.86 -0.98 -2.32
N GLY A 115 12.36 0.10 -1.73
CA GLY A 115 13.13 1.29 -1.42
C GLY A 115 13.00 2.44 -2.41
N ALA A 116 12.40 2.20 -3.57
CA ALA A 116 12.25 3.23 -4.61
C ALA A 116 11.13 4.22 -4.30
N THR A 117 10.11 3.81 -3.53
CA THR A 117 8.96 4.64 -3.14
C THR A 117 8.41 5.47 -4.31
N ASN A 118 8.05 4.78 -5.40
CA ASN A 118 7.68 5.44 -6.66
C ASN A 118 6.50 6.42 -6.53
N CYS A 119 5.51 6.11 -5.68
CA CYS A 119 4.38 7.00 -5.47
C CYS A 119 4.82 8.36 -4.91
N VAL A 120 5.78 8.36 -4.00
CA VAL A 120 6.36 9.60 -3.45
C VAL A 120 7.16 10.33 -4.52
N LYS A 121 8.02 9.59 -5.23
CA LYS A 121 8.91 10.14 -6.24
C LYS A 121 8.17 10.81 -7.39
N TYR A 122 7.08 10.21 -7.84
CA TYR A 122 6.34 10.70 -9.01
C TYR A 122 5.12 11.55 -8.68
N CYS A 123 4.82 11.79 -7.41
CA CYS A 123 3.75 12.72 -7.05
C CYS A 123 4.15 14.15 -7.45
N PRO A 124 3.47 14.77 -8.43
CA PRO A 124 3.89 16.08 -8.94
C PRO A 124 3.66 17.22 -7.95
N PHE A 125 2.83 17.00 -6.93
CA PHE A 125 2.45 18.02 -5.96
C PHE A 125 3.05 17.79 -4.57
N ASN A 126 3.93 16.79 -4.44
CA ASN A 126 4.58 16.45 -3.18
C ASN A 126 3.58 16.17 -2.03
N ALA A 127 2.42 15.60 -2.39
CA ALA A 127 1.41 15.23 -1.39
C ALA A 127 1.78 13.96 -0.61
N LEU A 128 2.68 13.16 -1.15
CA LEU A 128 3.15 11.92 -0.52
C LEU A 128 4.60 12.08 -0.09
N PHE A 129 4.92 11.53 1.06
CA PHE A 129 6.26 11.57 1.62
C PHE A 129 6.48 10.32 2.48
N VAL A 130 7.74 10.04 2.80
CA VAL A 130 8.07 8.95 3.72
C VAL A 130 8.20 9.52 5.12
N GLU A 131 7.35 9.05 6.03
CA GLU A 131 7.44 9.39 7.45
C GLU A 131 8.33 8.37 8.15
N GLU A 132 9.13 8.83 9.08
CA GLU A 132 10.01 7.98 9.87
C GLU A 132 9.91 8.40 11.33
N ASP A 133 9.55 7.45 12.19
CA ASP A 133 9.46 7.68 13.64
C ASP A 133 10.81 7.47 14.32
#